data_b9423dfe840db7f2cae1cf731ea19de1
#
_entry.id   b9423dfe840db7f2cae1cf731ea19de1
#
_cell.length_a   1.000
_cell.length_b   1.000
_cell.length_c   1.000
_cell.angle_alpha   90.00
_cell.angle_beta   90.00
_cell.angle_gamma   90.00
#
_symmetry.space_group_name_H-M   'P 1'
#
loop_
_entity.id
_entity.type
_entity.pdbx_description
1 polymer ?
#
loop_
_entity_poly.entity_id
_entity_poly.type
_entity_poly.pdbx_seq_one_letter_code
_entity_poly.pdbx_strand_id
1 'polypeptide(L)'
;MRSGIQEMVQILQKEKPEAYALVYGTGEFTEVYGIVSFYSIWMGTLVVAYIAGFPIEEEACKGRIWSFHIHEGSECTGNETDPFANTKLHYNPDDCPHPEHAGDLPPLFSNHGIAIQIFYTDRFQPEEVIGRTVVIHDMPDDFRTQPSGDSGSKIACGEIVK
;
A
#
# COMPACT_ATOMS: atom_id res chain seq x y z
N MET A 1 0.33 27.30 18.38
CA MET A 1 0.69 26.15 17.49
C MET A 1 -0.41 25.10 17.62
N ARG A 2 -1.06 24.70 16.53
CA ARG A 2 -1.96 23.54 16.57
C ARG A 2 -1.11 22.30 16.82
N SER A 3 -1.60 21.33 17.61
CA SER A 3 -0.90 20.05 17.76
C SER A 3 -0.89 19.30 16.42
N GLY A 4 0.13 18.51 16.14
CA GLY A 4 0.20 17.72 14.89
C GLY A 4 -1.03 16.82 14.67
N ILE A 5 -1.65 16.34 15.76
CA ILE A 5 -2.92 15.58 15.71
C ILE A 5 -4.07 16.45 15.16
N GLN A 6 -4.17 17.71 15.59
CA GLN A 6 -5.24 18.62 15.12
C GLN A 6 -5.09 18.92 13.61
N GLU A 7 -3.87 19.06 13.14
CA GLU A 7 -3.57 19.28 11.72
C GLU A 7 -3.96 18.04 10.90
N MET A 8 -3.54 16.85 11.32
CA MET A 8 -3.90 15.58 10.69
C MET A 8 -5.43 15.38 10.62
N VAL A 9 -6.14 15.62 11.73
CA VAL A 9 -7.61 15.52 11.76
C VAL A 9 -8.26 16.53 10.81
N GLN A 10 -7.71 17.75 10.70
CA GLN A 10 -8.23 18.75 9.79
C GLN A 10 -8.05 18.34 8.32
N ILE A 11 -6.90 17.77 7.95
CA ILE A 11 -6.63 17.24 6.61
C ILE A 11 -7.67 16.16 6.28
N LEU A 12 -7.81 15.16 7.13
CA LEU A 12 -8.74 14.04 6.91
C LEU A 12 -10.22 14.46 6.82
N GLN A 13 -10.59 15.59 7.39
CA GLN A 13 -11.97 16.08 7.37
C GLN A 13 -12.29 17.01 6.20
N LYS A 14 -11.34 17.72 5.64
CA LYS A 14 -11.58 18.86 4.75
C LYS A 14 -10.83 18.80 3.43
N GLU A 15 -9.71 18.13 3.37
CA GLU A 15 -8.85 18.15 2.21
C GLU A 15 -9.17 16.96 1.29
N LYS A 16 -9.06 17.19 -0.02
CA LYS A 16 -8.97 16.10 -0.98
C LYS A 16 -7.53 15.57 -0.97
N PRO A 17 -7.32 14.25 -1.16
CA PRO A 17 -5.98 13.73 -1.33
C PRO A 17 -5.32 14.33 -2.59
N GLU A 18 -4.03 14.56 -2.56
CA GLU A 18 -3.23 14.96 -3.71
C GLU A 18 -3.08 13.82 -4.71
N ALA A 19 -3.10 12.58 -4.22
CA ALA A 19 -3.10 11.37 -5.03
C ALA A 19 -3.90 10.27 -4.35
N TYR A 20 -4.43 9.34 -5.14
CA TYR A 20 -5.12 8.17 -4.61
C TYR A 20 -4.98 6.97 -5.56
N ALA A 21 -5.21 5.77 -5.02
CA ALA A 21 -5.28 4.54 -5.79
C ALA A 21 -6.56 3.77 -5.43
N LEU A 22 -7.35 3.38 -6.42
CA LEU A 22 -8.43 2.41 -6.24
C LEU A 22 -7.82 1.02 -6.40
N VAL A 23 -7.88 0.22 -5.35
CA VAL A 23 -7.27 -1.11 -5.29
C VAL A 23 -8.30 -2.17 -5.59
N TYR A 24 -7.93 -3.13 -6.43
CA TYR A 24 -8.75 -4.28 -6.78
C TYR A 24 -7.91 -5.55 -6.75
N GLY A 25 -8.50 -6.61 -6.23
CA GLY A 25 -7.90 -7.93 -6.17
C GLY A 25 -8.09 -8.73 -7.45
N THR A 26 -7.36 -9.84 -7.55
CA THR A 26 -7.42 -10.78 -8.68
C THR A 26 -7.35 -12.23 -8.18
N GLY A 27 -7.62 -13.20 -9.07
CA GLY A 27 -7.56 -14.63 -8.75
C GLY A 27 -8.53 -15.00 -7.64
N GLU A 28 -8.01 -15.58 -6.57
CA GLU A 28 -8.81 -15.96 -5.39
C GLU A 28 -9.19 -14.75 -4.52
N PHE A 29 -8.63 -13.57 -4.81
CA PHE A 29 -8.81 -12.34 -4.04
C PHE A 29 -9.68 -11.30 -4.77
N THR A 30 -10.55 -11.72 -5.70
CA THR A 30 -11.42 -10.80 -6.47
C THR A 30 -12.37 -9.96 -5.60
N GLU A 31 -12.64 -10.42 -4.36
CA GLU A 31 -13.45 -9.66 -3.40
C GLU A 31 -12.66 -8.54 -2.70
N VAL A 32 -11.30 -8.52 -2.84
CA VAL A 32 -10.47 -7.46 -2.24
C VAL A 32 -10.63 -6.18 -3.04
N TYR A 33 -11.01 -5.11 -2.37
CA TYR A 33 -11.16 -3.78 -2.96
C TYR A 33 -10.91 -2.69 -1.92
N GLY A 34 -10.57 -1.52 -2.36
CA GLY A 34 -10.42 -0.40 -1.46
C GLY A 34 -9.83 0.85 -2.07
N ILE A 35 -9.39 1.74 -1.21
CA ILE A 35 -8.75 3.00 -1.59
C ILE A 35 -7.53 3.26 -0.71
N VAL A 36 -6.47 3.75 -1.33
CA VAL A 36 -5.32 4.32 -0.65
C VAL A 36 -5.21 5.79 -1.06
N SER A 37 -5.20 6.67 -0.07
CA SER A 37 -5.15 8.12 -0.28
C SER A 37 -3.85 8.70 0.29
N PHE A 38 -3.28 9.66 -0.41
CA PHE A 38 -2.01 10.30 -0.09
C PHE A 38 -2.23 11.81 0.08
N TYR A 39 -1.89 12.33 1.25
CA TYR A 39 -2.05 13.73 1.60
C TYR A 39 -0.69 14.33 1.96
N SER A 40 -0.38 15.51 1.42
CA SER A 40 0.79 16.26 1.85
C SER A 40 0.61 16.76 3.29
N ILE A 41 1.55 16.42 4.13
CA ILE A 41 1.59 16.89 5.52
C ILE A 41 3.04 17.05 5.98
N TRP A 42 3.35 18.18 6.60
CA TRP A 42 4.70 18.51 7.07
C TRP A 42 5.74 18.40 5.94
N MET A 43 6.72 17.51 6.09
CA MET A 43 7.78 17.27 5.10
C MET A 43 7.61 15.94 4.37
N GLY A 44 6.42 15.35 4.38
CA GLY A 44 6.16 14.04 3.79
C GLY A 44 4.68 13.81 3.49
N THR A 45 4.27 12.56 3.59
CA THR A 45 2.96 12.07 3.19
C THR A 45 2.22 11.41 4.35
N LEU A 46 0.96 11.80 4.56
CA LEU A 46 0.00 11.01 5.33
C LEU A 46 -0.66 10.01 4.39
N VAL A 47 -0.46 8.73 4.64
CA VAL A 47 -1.09 7.64 3.88
C VAL A 47 -2.30 7.13 4.65
N VAL A 48 -3.43 7.01 3.96
CA VAL A 48 -4.68 6.47 4.49
C VAL A 48 -5.13 5.32 3.61
N ALA A 49 -5.14 4.12 4.16
CA ALA A 49 -5.60 2.92 3.47
C ALA A 49 -6.89 2.39 4.10
N TYR A 50 -7.88 2.13 3.26
CA TYR A 50 -9.07 1.35 3.59
C TYR A 50 -9.21 0.26 2.55
N ILE A 51 -9.02 -0.99 2.98
CA ILE A 51 -9.12 -2.17 2.10
C ILE A 51 -10.09 -3.16 2.75
N ALA A 52 -11.03 -3.66 1.98
CA ALA A 52 -12.04 -4.63 2.41
C ALA A 52 -12.01 -5.88 1.50
N GLY A 53 -12.74 -6.92 1.89
CA GLY A 53 -12.87 -8.15 1.10
C GLY A 53 -11.74 -9.15 1.29
N PHE A 54 -10.85 -8.96 2.28
CA PHE A 54 -9.87 -9.98 2.63
C PHE A 54 -10.57 -11.25 3.15
N PRO A 55 -10.01 -12.44 2.90
CA PRO A 55 -10.52 -13.67 3.47
C PRO A 55 -10.70 -13.58 4.98
N ILE A 56 -11.83 -14.10 5.47
CA ILE A 56 -12.11 -14.20 6.91
C ILE A 56 -11.70 -15.59 7.36
N GLU A 57 -10.55 -15.66 8.03
CA GLU A 57 -10.06 -16.90 8.60
C GLU A 57 -10.81 -17.24 9.89
N GLU A 58 -11.44 -18.41 9.92
CA GLU A 58 -12.12 -18.93 11.11
C GLU A 58 -11.12 -19.44 12.15
N GLU A 59 -9.96 -19.92 11.71
CA GLU A 59 -8.89 -20.38 12.60
C GLU A 59 -8.15 -19.20 13.24
N ALA A 60 -7.99 -19.25 14.55
CA ALA A 60 -7.14 -18.30 15.24
C ALA A 60 -5.69 -18.39 14.75
N CYS A 61 -4.99 -17.26 14.69
CA CYS A 61 -3.57 -17.14 14.34
C CYS A 61 -3.22 -17.40 12.87
N LYS A 62 -4.15 -17.26 11.93
CA LYS A 62 -3.89 -17.38 10.49
C LYS A 62 -4.19 -16.11 9.70
N GLY A 63 -3.39 -15.87 8.65
CA GLY A 63 -3.68 -15.14 7.42
C GLY A 63 -4.23 -13.72 7.54
N ARG A 64 -3.73 -12.90 8.48
CA ARG A 64 -4.30 -11.56 8.70
C ARG A 64 -3.30 -10.42 8.49
N ILE A 65 -2.10 -10.74 8.01
CA ILE A 65 -1.04 -9.77 7.78
C ILE A 65 -0.65 -9.85 6.31
N TRP A 66 -0.71 -8.72 5.62
CA TRP A 66 -0.53 -8.59 4.18
C TRP A 66 0.56 -7.58 3.90
N SER A 67 1.56 -7.92 3.11
CA SER A 67 2.57 -6.95 2.71
C SER A 67 1.94 -5.87 1.84
N PHE A 68 2.43 -4.65 1.99
CA PHE A 68 1.84 -3.46 1.39
C PHE A 68 2.96 -2.55 0.90
N HIS A 69 3.05 -2.37 -0.42
CA HIS A 69 4.15 -1.64 -1.03
C HIS A 69 3.68 -0.71 -2.15
N ILE A 70 4.49 0.33 -2.43
CA ILE A 70 4.42 1.06 -3.69
C ILE A 70 5.46 0.44 -4.63
N HIS A 71 5.03 0.09 -5.84
CA HIS A 71 5.87 -0.43 -6.91
C HIS A 71 6.16 0.64 -7.95
N GLU A 72 7.28 0.50 -8.67
CA GLU A 72 7.75 1.50 -9.65
C GLU A 72 6.96 1.50 -10.97
N GLY A 73 6.29 0.41 -11.30
CA GLY A 73 5.49 0.29 -12.51
C GLY A 73 4.19 1.08 -12.44
N SER A 74 3.64 1.41 -13.60
CA SER A 74 2.47 2.28 -13.74
C SER A 74 1.15 1.55 -14.02
N GLU A 75 1.19 0.22 -14.21
CA GLU A 75 0.04 -0.54 -14.68
C GLU A 75 -0.23 -1.76 -13.79
N CYS A 76 -1.48 -1.92 -13.40
CA CYS A 76 -2.00 -3.11 -12.70
C CYS A 76 -2.32 -4.24 -13.70
N THR A 77 -1.36 -4.58 -14.56
CA THR A 77 -1.46 -5.62 -15.58
C THR A 77 -0.27 -6.58 -15.51
N GLY A 78 -0.36 -7.72 -16.18
CA GLY A 78 0.72 -8.70 -16.17
C GLY A 78 0.44 -9.86 -17.11
N ASN A 79 0.72 -11.09 -16.65
CA ASN A 79 0.58 -12.32 -17.42
C ASN A 79 -0.09 -13.42 -16.58
N GLU A 80 -0.17 -14.63 -17.12
CA GLU A 80 -0.84 -15.76 -16.45
C GLU A 80 -0.15 -16.19 -15.14
N THR A 81 1.16 -15.98 -15.00
CA THR A 81 1.92 -16.38 -13.81
C THR A 81 2.05 -15.28 -12.77
N ASP A 82 2.04 -14.02 -13.19
CA ASP A 82 1.99 -12.83 -12.32
C ASP A 82 1.00 -11.82 -12.92
N PRO A 83 -0.25 -11.78 -12.44
CA PRO A 83 -1.28 -10.87 -12.95
C PRO A 83 -0.89 -9.40 -12.86
N PHE A 84 0.08 -9.06 -12.03
CA PHE A 84 0.58 -7.72 -11.82
C PHE A 84 2.07 -7.55 -12.15
N ALA A 85 2.61 -8.33 -13.10
CA ALA A 85 4.04 -8.29 -13.49
C ALA A 85 4.50 -6.88 -13.90
N ASN A 86 3.62 -6.08 -14.53
CA ASN A 86 3.95 -4.73 -15.00
C ASN A 86 4.08 -3.71 -13.87
N THR A 87 3.74 -4.06 -12.63
CA THR A 87 4.04 -3.24 -11.45
C THR A 87 5.54 -3.21 -11.14
N LYS A 88 6.31 -4.18 -11.64
CA LYS A 88 7.76 -4.33 -11.46
C LYS A 88 8.18 -4.52 -9.99
N LEU A 89 9.28 -3.86 -9.57
CA LEU A 89 9.85 -3.92 -8.21
C LEU A 89 9.31 -2.79 -7.32
N HIS A 90 9.67 -2.82 -6.05
CA HIS A 90 9.35 -1.75 -5.11
C HIS A 90 9.90 -0.40 -5.57
N TYR A 91 9.17 0.66 -5.32
CA TYR A 91 9.63 2.03 -5.58
C TYR A 91 10.84 2.36 -4.71
N ASN A 92 11.99 2.50 -5.35
CA ASN A 92 13.29 2.65 -4.68
C ASN A 92 14.19 3.69 -5.41
N PRO A 93 13.87 4.98 -5.30
CA PRO A 93 14.60 6.03 -6.02
C PRO A 93 16.05 6.19 -5.54
N ASP A 94 16.35 5.79 -4.30
CA ASP A 94 17.65 6.00 -3.67
C ASP A 94 18.56 4.75 -3.67
N ASP A 95 18.13 3.67 -4.35
CA ASP A 95 18.85 2.39 -4.45
C ASP A 95 19.21 1.81 -3.05
N CYS A 96 18.32 1.92 -2.11
CA CYS A 96 18.45 1.37 -0.77
C CYS A 96 18.21 -0.15 -0.75
N PRO A 97 18.71 -0.89 0.24
CA PRO A 97 18.27 -2.27 0.46
C PRO A 97 16.87 -2.31 1.10
N HIS A 98 16.12 -3.41 0.88
CA HIS A 98 14.89 -3.66 1.63
C HIS A 98 15.20 -3.83 3.14
N PRO A 99 14.44 -3.25 4.09
CA PRO A 99 13.15 -2.57 3.93
C PRO A 99 13.26 -1.03 3.93
N GLU A 100 14.31 -0.48 3.36
CA GLU A 100 14.53 0.97 3.32
C GLU A 100 14.11 1.61 2.00
N HIS A 101 13.42 0.87 1.09
CA HIS A 101 12.86 1.46 -0.11
C HIS A 101 11.81 2.52 0.25
N ALA A 102 11.70 3.55 -0.56
CA ALA A 102 10.64 4.54 -0.37
C ALA A 102 9.24 3.92 -0.45
N GLY A 103 9.08 2.85 -1.23
CA GLY A 103 7.85 2.11 -1.40
C GLY A 103 7.56 1.04 -0.34
N ASP A 104 8.45 0.78 0.63
CA ASP A 104 8.20 -0.19 1.69
C ASP A 104 7.29 0.46 2.76
N LEU A 105 6.03 0.04 2.79
CA LEU A 105 5.02 0.57 3.70
C LEU A 105 4.77 -0.42 4.85
N PRO A 106 4.24 0.07 6.00
CA PRO A 106 3.82 -0.82 7.07
C PRO A 106 2.75 -1.82 6.57
N PRO A 107 2.84 -3.12 6.94
CA PRO A 107 1.91 -4.14 6.47
C PRO A 107 0.49 -3.88 6.93
N LEU A 108 -0.48 -4.34 6.16
CA LEU A 108 -1.89 -4.26 6.51
C LEU A 108 -2.27 -5.40 7.45
N PHE A 109 -3.04 -5.08 8.47
CA PHE A 109 -3.66 -6.05 9.39
C PHE A 109 -5.16 -6.09 9.12
N SER A 110 -5.67 -7.19 8.57
CA SER A 110 -7.10 -7.34 8.35
C SER A 110 -7.80 -7.90 9.59
N ASN A 111 -8.98 -7.35 9.89
CA ASN A 111 -9.86 -7.80 10.96
C ASN A 111 -11.27 -7.94 10.39
N HIS A 112 -11.84 -9.14 10.43
CA HIS A 112 -13.11 -9.45 9.76
C HIS A 112 -13.16 -8.98 8.31
N GLY A 113 -12.07 -9.23 7.57
CA GLY A 113 -11.96 -8.90 6.17
C GLY A 113 -11.70 -7.42 5.85
N ILE A 114 -11.46 -6.57 6.84
CA ILE A 114 -11.20 -5.13 6.67
C ILE A 114 -9.86 -4.76 7.28
N ALA A 115 -9.05 -4.01 6.54
CA ALA A 115 -7.84 -3.34 7.01
C ALA A 115 -8.02 -1.81 6.89
N ILE A 116 -7.78 -1.10 8.00
CA ILE A 116 -7.73 0.36 8.03
C ILE A 116 -6.39 0.74 8.62
N GLN A 117 -5.65 1.61 7.92
CA GLN A 117 -4.35 2.05 8.36
C GLN A 117 -4.13 3.51 8.02
N ILE A 118 -3.58 4.27 8.95
CA ILE A 118 -3.19 5.65 8.77
C ILE A 118 -1.79 5.81 9.35
N PHE A 119 -0.85 6.28 8.53
CA PHE A 119 0.52 6.51 8.97
C PHE A 119 1.16 7.67 8.22
N TYR A 120 2.19 8.24 8.82
CA TYR A 120 3.04 9.26 8.22
C TYR A 120 4.35 8.63 7.72
N THR A 121 4.81 9.09 6.57
CA THR A 121 6.14 8.78 6.04
C THR A 121 6.75 10.03 5.43
N ASP A 122 8.07 10.19 5.56
CA ASP A 122 8.86 11.23 4.91
C ASP A 122 9.73 10.67 3.76
N ARG A 123 9.53 9.39 3.41
CA ARG A 123 10.26 8.71 2.33
C ARG A 123 9.86 9.16 0.93
N PHE A 124 8.71 9.82 0.78
CA PHE A 124 8.23 10.41 -0.48
C PHE A 124 7.18 11.50 -0.24
N GLN A 125 6.99 12.35 -1.26
CA GLN A 125 5.85 13.26 -1.36
C GLN A 125 4.76 12.63 -2.25
N PRO A 126 3.47 12.99 -2.10
CA PRO A 126 2.39 12.40 -2.91
C PRO A 126 2.63 12.49 -4.42
N GLU A 127 3.21 13.60 -4.90
CA GLU A 127 3.47 13.83 -6.32
C GLU A 127 4.51 12.86 -6.90
N GLU A 128 5.43 12.37 -6.09
CA GLU A 128 6.51 11.47 -6.52
C GLU A 128 6.02 10.06 -6.81
N VAL A 129 4.86 9.68 -6.24
CA VAL A 129 4.27 8.36 -6.41
C VAL A 129 3.14 8.31 -7.44
N ILE A 130 2.68 9.46 -7.97
CA ILE A 130 1.72 9.48 -9.08
C ILE A 130 2.31 8.78 -10.31
N GLY A 131 1.49 7.91 -10.95
CA GLY A 131 1.92 7.08 -12.08
C GLY A 131 2.67 5.81 -11.67
N ARG A 132 2.67 5.47 -10.39
CA ARG A 132 3.14 4.20 -9.83
C ARG A 132 1.96 3.36 -9.37
N THR A 133 2.22 2.20 -8.77
CA THR A 133 1.16 1.31 -8.30
C THR A 133 1.31 0.99 -6.82
N VAL A 134 0.18 0.90 -6.14
CA VAL A 134 0.08 0.25 -4.82
C VAL A 134 -0.14 -1.23 -5.05
N VAL A 135 0.58 -2.08 -4.34
CA VAL A 135 0.47 -3.54 -4.42
C VAL A 135 0.29 -4.13 -3.02
N ILE A 136 -0.62 -5.09 -2.92
CA ILE A 136 -0.82 -5.91 -1.72
C ILE A 136 -0.40 -7.34 -2.07
N HIS A 137 0.33 -7.98 -1.15
CA HIS A 137 0.82 -9.35 -1.31
C HIS A 137 0.20 -10.29 -0.28
N ASP A 138 0.22 -11.60 -0.59
CA ASP A 138 -0.44 -12.64 0.21
C ASP A 138 0.33 -13.09 1.45
N MET A 139 1.60 -12.73 1.57
CA MET A 139 2.43 -13.06 2.73
C MET A 139 2.83 -11.79 3.51
N PRO A 140 3.08 -11.91 4.82
CA PRO A 140 3.65 -10.80 5.58
C PRO A 140 5.10 -10.52 5.15
N ASP A 141 5.45 -9.24 5.08
CA ASP A 141 6.83 -8.79 4.87
C ASP A 141 7.71 -9.18 6.08
N ASP A 142 8.82 -9.85 5.84
CA ASP A 142 9.76 -10.26 6.88
C ASP A 142 10.79 -9.16 7.24
N PHE A 143 10.80 -8.04 6.49
CA PHE A 143 11.70 -6.89 6.64
C PHE A 143 13.20 -7.22 6.52
N ARG A 144 13.57 -8.28 5.84
CA ARG A 144 14.96 -8.78 5.78
C ARG A 144 15.34 -9.33 4.41
N THR A 145 14.49 -10.19 3.84
CA THR A 145 14.81 -10.90 2.60
C THR A 145 14.82 -9.93 1.44
N GLN A 146 15.93 -9.92 0.70
CA GLN A 146 16.07 -9.10 -0.51
C GLN A 146 15.42 -9.80 -1.70
N PRO A 147 14.80 -9.09 -2.62
CA PRO A 147 14.62 -7.62 -2.63
C PRO A 147 13.29 -7.14 -2.02
N SER A 148 12.43 -8.03 -1.52
CA SER A 148 11.01 -7.68 -1.27
C SER A 148 10.40 -8.30 -0.01
N GLY A 149 11.23 -8.75 0.96
CA GLY A 149 10.75 -9.22 2.26
C GLY A 149 10.01 -10.57 2.25
N ASP A 150 10.26 -11.41 1.24
CA ASP A 150 9.56 -12.71 1.04
C ASP A 150 8.02 -12.57 1.07
N SER A 151 7.54 -11.48 0.50
CA SER A 151 6.14 -11.03 0.58
C SER A 151 5.14 -11.90 -0.19
N GLY A 152 5.61 -12.90 -0.93
CA GLY A 152 4.74 -13.80 -1.69
C GLY A 152 4.18 -13.19 -2.98
N SER A 153 3.00 -13.67 -3.37
CA SER A 153 2.36 -13.29 -4.63
C SER A 153 1.63 -11.95 -4.50
N LYS A 154 1.56 -11.20 -5.58
CA LYS A 154 0.77 -9.99 -5.68
C LYS A 154 -0.71 -10.35 -5.83
N ILE A 155 -1.56 -9.92 -4.92
CA ILE A 155 -2.99 -10.28 -4.88
C ILE A 155 -3.93 -9.14 -5.22
N ALA A 156 -3.52 -7.90 -5.00
CA ALA A 156 -4.31 -6.72 -5.34
C ALA A 156 -3.40 -5.56 -5.76
N CYS A 157 -3.93 -4.70 -6.62
CA CYS A 157 -3.19 -3.58 -7.19
C CYS A 157 -4.11 -2.37 -7.40
N GLY A 158 -3.53 -1.17 -7.29
CA GLY A 158 -4.17 0.10 -7.62
C GLY A 158 -3.19 1.07 -8.25
N GLU A 159 -3.57 1.67 -9.37
CA GLU A 159 -2.77 2.71 -10.03
C GLU A 159 -2.94 4.04 -9.29
N ILE A 160 -1.83 4.68 -8.95
CA ILE A 160 -1.84 5.95 -8.20
C ILE A 160 -2.07 7.09 -9.20
N VAL A 161 -3.18 7.78 -9.03
CA VAL A 161 -3.60 8.90 -9.87
C VAL A 161 -3.84 10.17 -9.03
N LYS A 162 -3.98 11.31 -9.72
CA LYS A 162 -4.23 12.62 -9.10
C LYS A 162 -5.71 12.83 -8.79
#